data_4a3e1cc3a042645d51a8473c42b9f38e
#
_entry.id   4a3e1cc3a042645d51a8473c42b9f38e
#
_cell.length_a   1.000
_cell.length_b   1.000
_cell.length_c   1.000
_cell.angle_alpha   90.00
_cell.angle_beta   90.00
_cell.angle_gamma   90.00
#
_symmetry.space_group_name_H-M   'P 1'
#
loop_
_entity.id
_entity.type
_entity.pdbx_description
1 polymer ?
#
loop_
_entity_poly.entity_id
_entity_poly.type
_entity_poly.pdbx_seq_one_letter_code
_entity_poly.pdbx_strand_id
1 'polypeptide(L)'
;VLVTGLVFGLTGCGVLLGPELSTPIPSQYLPTVIAQTSQAGGLTLEPSPEEPGATASPTEPAADVPANTETPQPSPTRTPPGPSATPYTLPAPSSPTPNPGIPNAAIEIRNLGAYSKVISPLHIYAYLKPGAGGKVRIELIGEDNRVLVRNIKTMDFLPTGAWAVMSLDLDFEISATAEAAWLKISVDDEFGRTVAMNSVPLILLSIGEADIVPPMDLMAPIIIREPNKQTLIQGGTLLVTGMARPGGTDPLMVRLVTAEGKEVGMRLAGVDEHIPGGYGTFAAEVPYKVDNPTKALLTVTEGADSISDVIHLVSIEVMLSP
;
A
#
# COMPACT_ATOMS: atom_id res chain seq x y z
N VAL A 1 60.77 -37.13 26.53
CA VAL A 1 59.29 -37.09 26.56
C VAL A 1 58.84 -36.97 25.12
N LEU A 2 58.29 -38.14 24.64
CA LEU A 2 57.78 -38.33 23.28
C LEU A 2 56.32 -37.91 23.23
N VAL A 3 55.91 -37.02 22.34
CA VAL A 3 54.51 -36.69 22.07
C VAL A 3 54.19 -37.21 20.64
N THR A 4 53.35 -38.24 20.60
CA THR A 4 52.84 -38.86 19.36
C THR A 4 51.61 -38.11 18.93
N GLY A 5 51.64 -37.41 17.79
CA GLY A 5 50.49 -36.78 17.16
C GLY A 5 49.66 -37.74 16.34
N LEU A 6 48.38 -37.85 16.64
CA LEU A 6 47.41 -38.63 15.88
C LEU A 6 46.70 -37.73 14.86
N VAL A 7 46.92 -37.99 13.55
CA VAL A 7 46.24 -37.32 12.46
C VAL A 7 44.99 -38.09 12.07
N PHE A 8 43.81 -37.56 12.31
CA PHE A 8 42.54 -38.09 11.78
C PHE A 8 42.22 -37.40 10.46
N GLY A 9 42.27 -38.14 9.37
CA GLY A 9 41.77 -37.72 8.07
C GLY A 9 40.26 -37.94 7.99
N LEU A 10 39.50 -36.86 7.81
CA LEU A 10 38.06 -36.87 7.51
C LEU A 10 37.90 -36.68 5.99
N THR A 11 37.62 -37.79 5.29
CA THR A 11 37.12 -37.76 3.90
C THR A 11 35.62 -37.50 3.95
N GLY A 12 35.22 -36.23 3.72
CA GLY A 12 33.81 -35.84 3.54
C GLY A 12 33.43 -36.00 2.06
N CYS A 13 32.56 -36.95 1.73
CA CYS A 13 31.85 -36.98 0.45
C CYS A 13 30.85 -35.82 0.41
N GLY A 14 31.15 -34.77 -0.37
CA GLY A 14 30.21 -33.75 -0.73
C GLY A 14 29.18 -34.30 -1.74
N VAL A 15 27.95 -34.47 -1.34
CA VAL A 15 26.82 -34.67 -2.25
C VAL A 15 26.45 -33.29 -2.81
N LEU A 16 26.79 -33.04 -4.07
CA LEU A 16 26.28 -31.91 -4.84
C LEU A 16 24.80 -32.16 -5.15
N LEU A 17 23.91 -31.54 -4.35
CA LEU A 17 22.51 -31.38 -4.72
C LEU A 17 22.48 -30.33 -5.86
N GLY A 18 22.31 -30.80 -7.09
CA GLY A 18 21.97 -29.94 -8.22
C GLY A 18 20.58 -29.31 -8.05
N PRO A 19 20.28 -28.20 -8.76
CA PRO A 19 18.96 -27.60 -8.71
C PRO A 19 17.92 -28.62 -9.16
N GLU A 20 16.88 -28.79 -8.33
CA GLU A 20 15.74 -29.64 -8.67
C GLU A 20 15.09 -29.08 -9.95
N LEU A 21 15.21 -29.84 -11.03
CA LEU A 21 14.44 -29.59 -12.25
C LEU A 21 12.96 -29.78 -11.91
N SER A 22 12.18 -28.71 -12.09
CA SER A 22 10.74 -28.75 -11.96
C SER A 22 10.18 -29.93 -12.77
N THR A 23 9.50 -30.86 -12.10
CA THR A 23 8.86 -32.02 -12.73
C THR A 23 7.89 -31.53 -13.78
N PRO A 24 8.01 -31.98 -15.06
CA PRO A 24 7.05 -31.59 -16.10
C PRO A 24 5.65 -32.07 -15.72
N ILE A 25 4.64 -31.22 -15.93
CA ILE A 25 3.23 -31.55 -15.69
C ILE A 25 2.87 -32.78 -16.54
N PRO A 26 2.32 -33.84 -15.92
CA PRO A 26 1.91 -35.04 -16.66
C PRO A 26 0.95 -34.67 -17.80
N SER A 27 1.20 -35.21 -18.99
CA SER A 27 0.48 -34.88 -20.21
C SER A 27 -1.06 -35.10 -20.13
N GLN A 28 -1.52 -35.92 -19.18
CA GLN A 28 -2.94 -36.17 -18.94
C GLN A 28 -3.71 -34.95 -18.40
N TYR A 29 -3.03 -33.94 -17.85
CA TYR A 29 -3.65 -32.70 -17.36
C TYR A 29 -3.71 -31.58 -18.40
N LEU A 30 -2.98 -31.69 -19.50
CA LEU A 30 -2.94 -30.67 -20.57
C LEU A 30 -4.31 -30.42 -21.24
N PRO A 31 -5.15 -31.43 -21.50
CA PRO A 31 -6.48 -31.17 -22.08
C PRO A 31 -7.40 -30.35 -21.20
N THR A 32 -7.31 -30.55 -19.87
CA THR A 32 -8.15 -29.84 -18.89
C THR A 32 -7.78 -28.35 -18.81
N VAL A 33 -6.49 -28.04 -18.84
CA VAL A 33 -5.99 -26.67 -18.80
C VAL A 33 -6.38 -25.91 -20.09
N ILE A 34 -6.23 -26.57 -21.26
CA ILE A 34 -6.60 -25.97 -22.55
C ILE A 34 -8.13 -25.73 -22.62
N ALA A 35 -8.94 -26.66 -22.10
CA ALA A 35 -10.40 -26.52 -22.09
C ALA A 35 -10.85 -25.36 -21.18
N GLN A 36 -10.20 -25.15 -20.03
CA GLN A 36 -10.51 -24.03 -19.15
C GLN A 36 -10.12 -22.68 -19.76
N THR A 37 -8.98 -22.62 -20.46
CA THR A 37 -8.53 -21.38 -21.10
C THR A 37 -9.42 -21.02 -22.29
N SER A 38 -9.92 -22.00 -23.05
CA SER A 38 -10.83 -21.75 -24.18
C SER A 38 -12.25 -21.35 -23.74
N GLN A 39 -12.70 -21.76 -22.55
CA GLN A 39 -13.98 -21.29 -22.00
C GLN A 39 -13.91 -19.84 -21.50
N ALA A 40 -12.77 -19.39 -21.03
CA ALA A 40 -12.56 -18.00 -20.61
C ALA A 40 -12.43 -17.02 -21.81
N GLY A 41 -12.05 -17.52 -23.00
CA GLY A 41 -11.85 -16.73 -24.22
C GLY A 41 -13.05 -16.60 -25.14
N GLY A 42 -14.24 -17.12 -24.79
CA GLY A 42 -15.45 -17.15 -25.63
C GLY A 42 -16.18 -15.82 -25.73
N LEU A 43 -15.53 -14.78 -26.25
CA LEU A 43 -16.22 -13.62 -26.82
C LEU A 43 -16.45 -13.90 -28.29
N THR A 44 -17.72 -14.19 -28.63
CA THR A 44 -18.25 -14.32 -29.99
C THR A 44 -18.00 -12.99 -30.72
N LEU A 45 -17.14 -13.01 -31.71
CA LEU A 45 -17.03 -11.93 -32.68
C LEU A 45 -18.25 -12.03 -33.63
N GLU A 46 -19.18 -11.13 -33.49
CA GLU A 46 -20.27 -10.89 -34.44
C GLU A 46 -19.68 -10.29 -35.74
N PRO A 47 -20.05 -10.79 -36.93
CA PRO A 47 -19.49 -10.27 -38.18
C PRO A 47 -20.04 -8.88 -38.49
N SER A 48 -19.12 -7.96 -38.77
CA SER A 48 -19.39 -6.60 -39.25
C SER A 48 -20.11 -6.64 -40.59
N PRO A 49 -21.21 -5.87 -40.80
CA PRO A 49 -21.82 -5.74 -42.10
C PRO A 49 -20.96 -4.88 -43.04
N GLU A 50 -20.89 -5.34 -44.30
CA GLU A 50 -20.25 -4.71 -45.45
C GLU A 50 -20.82 -3.29 -45.73
N GLU A 51 -19.92 -2.40 -46.06
CA GLU A 51 -20.13 -1.05 -46.54
C GLU A 51 -20.58 -1.07 -48.03
N PRO A 52 -21.64 -0.41 -48.44
CA PRO A 52 -21.86 -0.09 -49.86
C PRO A 52 -21.56 1.37 -50.17
N GLY A 53 -20.60 1.55 -51.07
CA GLY A 53 -20.67 2.42 -52.24
C GLY A 53 -20.86 3.91 -52.05
N ALA A 54 -19.76 4.61 -52.38
CA ALA A 54 -19.75 6.03 -52.74
C ALA A 54 -20.73 6.37 -53.86
N THR A 55 -21.50 7.43 -53.69
CA THR A 55 -22.18 8.12 -54.81
C THR A 55 -22.03 9.64 -54.68
N ALA A 56 -21.69 10.19 -55.81
CA ALA A 56 -21.33 11.51 -56.21
C ALA A 56 -22.07 12.71 -55.58
N SER A 57 -21.30 13.76 -55.44
CA SER A 57 -21.67 15.16 -55.33
C SER A 57 -22.59 15.66 -56.46
N PRO A 58 -23.49 16.59 -56.23
CA PRO A 58 -23.71 17.69 -57.20
C PRO A 58 -23.57 19.09 -56.62
N THR A 59 -22.74 19.84 -57.24
CA THR A 59 -22.84 21.21 -57.76
C THR A 59 -23.80 22.18 -57.07
N GLU A 60 -23.19 23.25 -56.60
CA GLU A 60 -23.71 24.55 -56.23
C GLU A 60 -24.58 25.19 -57.30
N PRO A 61 -25.58 26.04 -56.95
CA PRO A 61 -25.62 27.33 -57.57
C PRO A 61 -25.66 28.52 -56.56
N ALA A 62 -24.91 29.55 -56.91
CA ALA A 62 -24.90 30.85 -56.30
C ALA A 62 -26.27 31.54 -56.40
N ALA A 63 -26.67 32.24 -55.35
CA ALA A 63 -27.73 33.24 -55.39
C ALA A 63 -27.46 34.36 -54.36
N ASP A 64 -27.24 35.53 -54.92
CA ASP A 64 -27.62 36.88 -54.52
C ASP A 64 -27.57 37.34 -53.06
N VAL A 65 -26.70 38.30 -52.85
CA VAL A 65 -26.61 39.17 -51.70
C VAL A 65 -27.70 40.28 -51.81
N PRO A 66 -28.58 40.46 -50.83
CA PRO A 66 -29.30 41.74 -50.68
C PRO A 66 -28.58 42.62 -49.63
N ALA A 67 -28.59 43.89 -50.01
CA ALA A 67 -27.94 45.02 -49.35
C ALA A 67 -28.30 45.21 -47.86
N ASN A 68 -27.30 45.62 -47.11
CA ASN A 68 -27.39 46.13 -45.76
C ASN A 68 -28.36 47.30 -45.61
N THR A 69 -29.39 47.12 -44.79
CA THR A 69 -30.15 48.23 -44.20
C THR A 69 -29.64 48.38 -42.77
N GLU A 70 -28.93 49.46 -42.53
CA GLU A 70 -28.47 49.85 -41.20
C GLU A 70 -29.66 50.20 -40.29
N THR A 71 -29.94 49.36 -39.32
CA THR A 71 -30.86 49.68 -38.23
C THR A 71 -30.13 50.47 -37.15
N PRO A 72 -30.64 51.64 -36.70
CA PRO A 72 -29.98 52.47 -35.70
C PRO A 72 -29.88 51.70 -34.38
N GLN A 73 -28.66 51.59 -33.87
CA GLN A 73 -28.30 50.98 -32.61
C GLN A 73 -28.87 51.80 -31.44
N PRO A 74 -29.66 51.20 -30.53
CA PRO A 74 -30.11 51.94 -29.34
C PRO A 74 -28.93 52.22 -28.41
N SER A 75 -28.86 53.47 -27.93
CA SER A 75 -27.86 53.99 -26.99
C SER A 75 -27.87 53.18 -25.69
N PRO A 76 -26.70 52.78 -25.13
CA PRO A 76 -26.66 51.97 -23.92
C PRO A 76 -27.18 52.78 -22.72
N THR A 77 -28.31 52.34 -22.16
CA THR A 77 -28.82 52.81 -20.87
C THR A 77 -27.86 52.35 -19.77
N ARG A 78 -27.30 53.31 -19.03
CA ARG A 78 -26.45 53.03 -17.87
C ARG A 78 -27.26 52.25 -16.82
N THR A 79 -26.94 50.99 -16.62
CA THR A 79 -27.42 50.16 -15.51
C THR A 79 -26.84 50.74 -14.20
N PRO A 80 -27.65 50.96 -13.15
CA PRO A 80 -27.13 51.33 -11.83
C PRO A 80 -26.17 50.25 -11.30
N PRO A 81 -25.10 50.63 -10.57
CA PRO A 81 -24.22 49.60 -9.96
C PRO A 81 -25.01 48.74 -9.00
N GLY A 82 -25.03 47.43 -9.29
CA GLY A 82 -25.61 46.42 -8.40
C GLY A 82 -24.87 46.38 -7.06
N PRO A 83 -25.52 45.86 -5.99
CA PRO A 83 -24.90 45.80 -4.69
C PRO A 83 -23.59 45.00 -4.76
N SER A 84 -22.52 45.63 -4.23
CA SER A 84 -21.19 45.02 -4.14
C SER A 84 -21.28 43.71 -3.38
N ALA A 85 -20.91 42.60 -4.03
CA ALA A 85 -20.86 41.31 -3.37
C ALA A 85 -19.79 41.35 -2.28
N THR A 86 -20.21 41.25 -1.05
CA THR A 86 -19.33 41.03 0.11
C THR A 86 -18.50 39.78 -0.16
N PRO A 87 -17.17 39.80 -0.09
CA PRO A 87 -16.37 38.59 -0.31
C PRO A 87 -16.73 37.55 0.74
N TYR A 88 -17.26 36.43 0.27
CA TYR A 88 -17.52 35.27 1.13
C TYR A 88 -16.14 34.68 1.51
N THR A 89 -15.70 34.96 2.72
CA THR A 89 -14.54 34.26 3.28
C THR A 89 -14.98 32.85 3.61
N LEU A 90 -14.54 31.87 2.80
CA LEU A 90 -14.72 30.46 3.14
C LEU A 90 -14.08 30.24 4.51
N PRO A 91 -14.79 29.61 5.48
CA PRO A 91 -14.15 29.23 6.72
C PRO A 91 -12.95 28.34 6.41
N ALA A 92 -11.80 28.64 7.02
CA ALA A 92 -10.62 27.81 6.90
C ALA A 92 -11.01 26.36 7.26
N PRO A 93 -10.52 25.35 6.51
CA PRO A 93 -10.79 23.96 6.86
C PRO A 93 -10.32 23.75 8.31
N SER A 94 -11.25 23.37 9.18
CA SER A 94 -10.94 23.05 10.57
C SER A 94 -9.98 21.87 10.56
N SER A 95 -8.78 22.05 11.11
CA SER A 95 -7.88 20.93 11.37
C SER A 95 -8.66 19.89 12.17
N PRO A 96 -8.63 18.60 11.79
CA PRO A 96 -9.33 17.56 12.52
C PRO A 96 -8.84 17.56 13.97
N THR A 97 -9.75 17.75 14.91
CA THR A 97 -9.45 17.65 16.36
C THR A 97 -9.02 16.22 16.63
N PRO A 98 -7.84 15.95 17.21
CA PRO A 98 -7.41 14.60 17.52
C PRO A 98 -8.47 13.89 18.36
N ASN A 99 -8.94 12.73 17.90
CA ASN A 99 -9.92 11.95 18.65
C ASN A 99 -9.21 11.40 19.89
N PRO A 100 -9.63 11.75 21.13
CA PRO A 100 -8.96 11.30 22.34
C PRO A 100 -9.01 9.77 22.42
N GLY A 101 -7.85 9.12 22.34
CA GLY A 101 -7.69 7.67 22.41
C GLY A 101 -7.19 6.98 21.14
N ILE A 102 -7.03 7.69 20.02
CA ILE A 102 -6.41 7.17 18.81
C ILE A 102 -4.99 7.74 18.73
N PRO A 103 -3.94 6.89 18.77
CA PRO A 103 -2.56 7.35 18.68
C PRO A 103 -2.19 7.71 17.24
N ASN A 104 -1.13 8.49 17.10
CA ASN A 104 -0.49 8.69 15.80
C ASN A 104 0.11 7.37 15.26
N ALA A 105 0.21 7.27 13.94
CA ALA A 105 0.85 6.15 13.29
C ALA A 105 2.33 6.03 13.71
N ALA A 106 2.83 4.80 13.83
CA ALA A 106 4.25 4.56 14.10
C ALA A 106 5.17 5.12 13.00
N ILE A 107 4.63 5.29 11.80
CA ILE A 107 5.27 5.92 10.65
C ILE A 107 4.27 6.94 10.09
N GLU A 108 4.59 8.22 10.22
CA GLU A 108 3.77 9.33 9.74
C GLU A 108 4.36 9.87 8.43
N ILE A 109 3.68 9.65 7.30
CA ILE A 109 4.04 10.25 6.00
C ILE A 109 3.38 11.63 5.97
N ARG A 110 4.18 12.70 5.99
CA ARG A 110 3.67 14.05 6.33
C ARG A 110 3.48 14.99 5.14
N ASN A 111 4.00 14.64 3.98
CA ASN A 111 3.93 15.50 2.80
C ASN A 111 3.15 14.92 1.63
N LEU A 112 2.67 13.68 1.73
CA LEU A 112 1.98 12.97 0.66
C LEU A 112 0.67 12.38 1.19
N GLY A 113 -0.44 12.81 0.64
CA GLY A 113 -1.74 12.19 0.84
C GLY A 113 -2.09 11.22 -0.28
N ALA A 114 -3.15 10.43 -0.06
CA ALA A 114 -3.63 9.45 -1.03
C ALA A 114 -3.91 10.09 -2.39
N TYR A 115 -3.47 9.39 -3.45
CA TYR A 115 -3.63 9.78 -4.86
C TYR A 115 -2.95 11.09 -5.25
N SER A 116 -1.93 11.55 -4.48
CA SER A 116 -1.04 12.61 -4.93
C SER A 116 -0.42 12.23 -6.26
N LYS A 117 -0.44 13.15 -7.23
CA LYS A 117 0.28 13.00 -8.50
C LYS A 117 1.71 13.47 -8.30
N VAL A 118 2.66 12.62 -8.59
CA VAL A 118 4.08 12.86 -8.33
C VAL A 118 4.93 12.60 -9.56
N ILE A 119 6.02 13.37 -9.68
CA ILE A 119 7.05 13.20 -10.71
C ILE A 119 8.37 12.80 -10.02
N SER A 120 9.28 12.23 -10.77
CA SER A 120 10.63 11.92 -10.31
C SER A 120 11.52 13.18 -10.30
N PRO A 121 12.32 13.45 -9.23
CA PRO A 121 12.40 12.67 -7.99
C PRO A 121 11.20 12.91 -7.06
N LEU A 122 10.72 11.84 -6.40
CA LEU A 122 9.69 11.92 -5.37
C LEU A 122 10.30 12.35 -4.04
N HIS A 123 9.95 13.53 -3.54
CA HIS A 123 10.33 13.96 -2.20
C HIS A 123 9.46 13.31 -1.14
N ILE A 124 10.09 12.64 -0.16
CA ILE A 124 9.42 11.96 0.96
C ILE A 124 9.83 12.63 2.27
N TYR A 125 8.85 13.04 3.04
CA TYR A 125 9.03 13.57 4.39
C TYR A 125 8.19 12.77 5.37
N ALA A 126 8.86 12.09 6.30
CA ALA A 126 8.20 11.23 7.27
C ALA A 126 8.76 11.42 8.68
N TYR A 127 7.92 11.16 9.69
CA TYR A 127 8.29 11.13 11.09
C TYR A 127 8.01 9.74 11.63
N LEU A 128 9.01 9.07 12.18
CA LEU A 128 8.94 7.66 12.51
C LEU A 128 9.97 7.26 13.58
N LYS A 129 9.82 6.07 14.12
CA LYS A 129 10.84 5.40 14.91
C LYS A 129 11.58 4.40 14.02
N PRO A 130 12.87 4.60 13.73
CA PRO A 130 13.64 3.65 12.94
C PRO A 130 13.69 2.27 13.57
N GLY A 131 13.83 1.25 12.74
CA GLY A 131 13.98 -0.13 13.16
C GLY A 131 15.36 -0.45 13.71
N ALA A 132 15.66 -1.72 13.82
CA ALA A 132 16.95 -2.19 14.31
C ALA A 132 18.10 -1.63 13.47
N GLY A 133 19.15 -1.16 14.17
CA GLY A 133 20.29 -0.51 13.52
C GLY A 133 19.97 0.81 12.84
N GLY A 134 18.90 1.50 13.24
CA GLY A 134 18.50 2.78 12.64
C GLY A 134 17.92 2.66 11.23
N LYS A 135 17.58 1.47 10.77
CA LYS A 135 17.18 1.22 9.36
C LYS A 135 15.71 1.50 9.11
N VAL A 136 15.45 2.10 7.98
CA VAL A 136 14.10 2.33 7.41
C VAL A 136 14.12 1.83 5.97
N ARG A 137 13.16 0.99 5.60
CA ARG A 137 12.96 0.51 4.23
C ARG A 137 11.89 1.34 3.56
N ILE A 138 12.19 1.85 2.38
CA ILE A 138 11.29 2.63 1.54
C ILE A 138 11.14 1.90 0.22
N GLU A 139 9.91 1.61 -0.19
CA GLU A 139 9.61 0.91 -1.43
C GLU A 139 8.52 1.65 -2.21
N LEU A 140 8.69 1.73 -3.52
CA LEU A 140 7.69 2.19 -4.46
C LEU A 140 7.24 0.98 -5.27
N ILE A 141 5.97 0.60 -5.12
CA ILE A 141 5.38 -0.59 -5.73
C ILE A 141 4.41 -0.13 -6.82
N GLY A 142 4.60 -0.55 -8.06
CA GLY A 142 3.71 -0.26 -9.18
C GLY A 142 2.41 -1.06 -9.14
N GLU A 143 1.49 -0.75 -10.04
CA GLU A 143 0.15 -1.36 -10.11
C GLU A 143 0.15 -2.87 -10.38
N ASP A 144 1.23 -3.40 -10.96
CA ASP A 144 1.45 -4.82 -11.24
C ASP A 144 2.22 -5.54 -10.13
N ASN A 145 2.31 -4.96 -8.93
CA ASN A 145 3.09 -5.45 -7.79
C ASN A 145 4.61 -5.48 -8.02
N ARG A 146 5.13 -4.91 -9.10
CA ARG A 146 6.58 -4.82 -9.26
C ARG A 146 7.17 -3.74 -8.35
N VAL A 147 8.30 -4.04 -7.78
CA VAL A 147 9.08 -3.05 -7.03
C VAL A 147 9.77 -2.12 -8.04
N LEU A 148 9.28 -0.89 -8.15
CA LEU A 148 9.90 0.14 -9.00
C LEU A 148 11.21 0.62 -8.39
N VAL A 149 11.18 0.91 -7.10
CA VAL A 149 12.35 1.37 -6.34
C VAL A 149 12.33 0.78 -4.94
N ARG A 150 13.51 0.39 -4.45
CA ARG A 150 13.73 0.04 -3.04
C ARG A 150 14.94 0.80 -2.53
N ASN A 151 14.75 1.49 -1.41
CA ASN A 151 15.80 2.19 -0.70
C ASN A 151 15.82 1.77 0.78
N ILE A 152 17.01 1.64 1.36
CA ILE A 152 17.20 1.40 2.80
C ILE A 152 18.01 2.56 3.33
N LYS A 153 17.35 3.45 4.07
CA LYS A 153 18.00 4.58 4.73
C LYS A 153 18.40 4.20 6.14
N THR A 154 19.66 4.42 6.47
CA THR A 154 20.15 4.33 7.85
C THR A 154 20.13 5.70 8.49
N MET A 155 19.58 5.76 9.69
CA MET A 155 19.49 6.97 10.52
C MET A 155 20.44 6.78 11.70
N ASP A 156 21.62 7.37 11.59
CA ASP A 156 22.70 7.22 12.56
C ASP A 156 22.46 8.07 13.82
N PHE A 157 23.09 7.66 14.92
CA PHE A 157 23.17 8.41 16.19
C PHE A 157 21.85 8.66 16.91
N LEU A 158 20.82 7.87 16.67
CA LEU A 158 19.55 7.99 17.39
C LEU A 158 19.53 7.06 18.62
N PRO A 159 19.03 7.52 19.76
CA PRO A 159 18.72 6.63 20.88
C PRO A 159 17.66 5.60 20.44
N THR A 160 17.77 4.37 20.95
CA THR A 160 16.81 3.31 20.65
C THR A 160 15.37 3.77 20.96
N GLY A 161 14.48 3.63 19.98
CA GLY A 161 13.07 4.01 20.10
C GLY A 161 12.80 5.51 20.06
N ALA A 162 13.79 6.34 19.76
CA ALA A 162 13.58 7.77 19.54
C ALA A 162 12.83 8.01 18.23
N TRP A 163 11.98 9.03 18.24
CA TRP A 163 11.36 9.54 17.02
C TRP A 163 12.37 10.35 16.20
N ALA A 164 12.31 10.20 14.90
CA ALA A 164 13.21 10.87 13.97
C ALA A 164 12.47 11.39 12.75
N VAL A 165 12.98 12.46 12.19
CA VAL A 165 12.55 13.00 10.90
C VAL A 165 13.36 12.32 9.80
N MET A 166 12.68 11.77 8.81
CA MET A 166 13.28 11.26 7.60
C MET A 166 12.91 12.17 6.42
N SER A 167 13.91 12.61 5.69
CA SER A 167 13.75 13.31 4.42
C SER A 167 14.59 12.60 3.36
N LEU A 168 14.00 12.31 2.20
CA LEU A 168 14.63 11.55 1.12
C LEU A 168 13.99 11.91 -0.20
N ASP A 169 14.83 12.07 -1.24
CA ASP A 169 14.40 12.12 -2.62
C ASP A 169 14.58 10.73 -3.25
N LEU A 170 13.54 10.23 -3.89
CA LEU A 170 13.47 8.90 -4.48
C LEU A 170 13.30 9.02 -5.99
N ASP A 171 14.34 8.70 -6.74
CA ASP A 171 14.28 8.65 -8.20
C ASP A 171 13.51 7.40 -8.63
N PHE A 172 12.58 7.56 -9.57
CA PHE A 172 11.86 6.45 -10.19
C PHE A 172 11.68 6.67 -11.69
N GLU A 173 11.44 5.58 -12.39
CA GLU A 173 11.14 5.58 -13.82
C GLU A 173 9.93 4.68 -14.09
N ILE A 174 9.00 5.16 -14.93
CA ILE A 174 7.84 4.41 -15.40
C ILE A 174 7.75 4.50 -16.91
N SER A 175 7.27 3.43 -17.55
CA SER A 175 7.12 3.38 -19.01
C SER A 175 5.86 4.05 -19.52
N ALA A 176 4.81 4.09 -18.69
CA ALA A 176 3.54 4.73 -19.01
C ALA A 176 3.60 6.25 -18.76
N THR A 177 2.66 6.99 -19.33
CA THR A 177 2.50 8.42 -19.03
C THR A 177 2.09 8.64 -17.57
N ALA A 178 1.29 7.74 -17.02
CA ALA A 178 0.89 7.68 -15.63
C ALA A 178 0.73 6.23 -15.18
N GLU A 179 1.02 5.94 -13.91
CA GLU A 179 0.91 4.61 -13.31
C GLU A 179 0.48 4.74 -11.85
N ALA A 180 -0.48 3.91 -11.42
CA ALA A 180 -0.82 3.82 -10.01
C ALA A 180 0.29 3.09 -9.24
N ALA A 181 0.60 3.57 -8.03
CA ALA A 181 1.66 2.99 -7.22
C ALA A 181 1.35 3.13 -5.72
N TRP A 182 2.08 2.36 -4.92
CA TRP A 182 2.08 2.47 -3.47
C TRP A 182 3.46 2.85 -2.96
N LEU A 183 3.55 3.95 -2.24
CA LEU A 183 4.72 4.26 -1.43
C LEU A 183 4.58 3.53 -0.10
N LYS A 184 5.49 2.59 0.20
CA LYS A 184 5.53 1.82 1.45
C LYS A 184 6.76 2.20 2.24
N ILE A 185 6.58 2.48 3.53
CA ILE A 185 7.65 2.72 4.48
C ILE A 185 7.52 1.70 5.60
N SER A 186 8.56 0.95 5.87
CA SER A 186 8.57 -0.10 6.88
C SER A 186 9.85 -0.10 7.71
N VAL A 187 9.74 -0.64 8.91
CA VAL A 187 10.87 -0.82 9.83
C VAL A 187 10.85 -2.24 10.38
N ASP A 188 12.04 -2.81 10.52
CA ASP A 188 12.23 -4.17 10.97
C ASP A 188 12.89 -4.21 12.37
N ASP A 189 12.66 -5.30 13.11
CA ASP A 189 13.35 -5.58 14.36
C ASP A 189 14.74 -6.21 14.12
N GLU A 190 15.41 -6.58 15.21
CA GLU A 190 16.74 -7.21 15.20
C GLU A 190 16.75 -8.60 14.55
N PHE A 191 15.59 -9.25 14.44
CA PHE A 191 15.39 -10.55 13.78
C PHE A 191 14.98 -10.43 12.32
N GLY A 192 14.86 -9.20 11.79
CA GLY A 192 14.43 -8.93 10.41
C GLY A 192 12.93 -9.05 10.17
N ARG A 193 12.11 -9.12 11.25
CA ARG A 193 10.65 -9.12 11.14
C ARG A 193 10.15 -7.68 11.06
N THR A 194 9.24 -7.40 10.14
CA THR A 194 8.63 -6.07 10.05
C THR A 194 7.76 -5.80 11.28
N VAL A 195 8.04 -4.71 11.98
CA VAL A 195 7.35 -4.32 13.22
C VAL A 195 6.37 -3.16 13.03
N ALA A 196 6.57 -2.34 12.02
CA ALA A 196 5.62 -1.32 11.61
C ALA A 196 5.73 -1.07 10.11
N MET A 197 4.59 -0.78 9.49
CA MET A 197 4.51 -0.39 8.09
C MET A 197 3.34 0.56 7.89
N ASN A 198 3.58 1.58 7.11
CA ASN A 198 2.53 2.48 6.63
C ASN A 198 2.74 2.74 5.13
N SER A 199 1.66 2.95 4.41
CA SER A 199 1.73 3.22 2.99
C SER A 199 0.73 4.28 2.55
N VAL A 200 0.97 4.83 1.36
CA VAL A 200 0.07 5.77 0.70
C VAL A 200 -0.01 5.45 -0.79
N PRO A 201 -1.23 5.36 -1.37
CA PRO A 201 -1.39 5.21 -2.81
C PRO A 201 -1.07 6.53 -3.52
N LEU A 202 -0.33 6.45 -4.62
CA LEU A 202 0.12 7.58 -5.43
C LEU A 202 -0.23 7.36 -6.91
N ILE A 203 -0.18 8.43 -7.68
CA ILE A 203 -0.20 8.41 -9.14
C ILE A 203 1.15 8.93 -9.61
N LEU A 204 1.97 8.05 -10.16
CA LEU A 204 3.25 8.41 -10.74
C LEU A 204 3.04 9.00 -12.14
N LEU A 205 3.77 10.04 -12.46
CA LEU A 205 3.75 10.68 -13.78
C LEU A 205 5.15 10.68 -14.39
N SER A 206 5.27 10.26 -15.65
CA SER A 206 6.53 10.38 -16.42
C SER A 206 6.69 11.78 -17.00
N ILE A 207 5.59 12.49 -17.24
CA ILE A 207 5.54 13.87 -17.76
C ILE A 207 4.39 14.61 -17.07
N GLY A 208 4.51 15.95 -16.96
CA GLY A 208 3.49 16.81 -16.38
C GLY A 208 3.97 17.51 -15.11
N GLU A 209 3.04 17.97 -14.32
CA GLU A 209 3.30 18.67 -13.07
C GLU A 209 2.79 17.85 -11.88
N ALA A 210 3.49 17.94 -10.76
CA ALA A 210 3.06 17.32 -9.52
C ALA A 210 1.83 18.04 -8.96
N ASP A 211 0.90 17.26 -8.40
CA ASP A 211 -0.31 17.76 -7.74
C ASP A 211 -0.42 17.01 -6.39
N ILE A 212 0.12 17.63 -5.35
CA ILE A 212 0.28 17.00 -4.04
C ILE A 212 -0.97 17.23 -3.20
N VAL A 213 -1.62 16.13 -2.85
CA VAL A 213 -2.71 16.12 -1.88
C VAL A 213 -2.12 16.10 -0.47
N PRO A 214 -2.48 17.00 0.44
CA PRO A 214 -2.06 16.91 1.83
C PRO A 214 -2.57 15.62 2.49
N PRO A 215 -1.81 15.02 3.42
CA PRO A 215 -2.30 13.87 4.19
C PRO A 215 -3.52 14.28 5.01
N MET A 216 -4.58 13.45 5.01
CA MET A 216 -5.82 13.75 5.72
C MET A 216 -5.64 13.71 7.24
N ASP A 217 -4.96 12.69 7.72
CA ASP A 217 -4.55 12.57 9.12
C ASP A 217 -3.28 11.71 9.25
N LEU A 218 -2.70 11.73 10.44
CA LEU A 218 -1.48 10.99 10.76
C LEU A 218 -1.74 9.91 11.83
N MET A 219 -3.00 9.54 12.04
CA MET A 219 -3.41 8.57 13.04
C MET A 219 -3.09 7.14 12.57
N ALA A 220 -2.88 6.24 13.53
CA ALA A 220 -2.60 4.84 13.26
C ALA A 220 -3.79 4.17 12.55
N PRO A 221 -3.61 3.59 11.35
CA PRO A 221 -4.70 2.90 10.65
C PRO A 221 -5.19 1.66 11.40
N ILE A 222 -4.31 1.00 12.16
CA ILE A 222 -4.62 -0.18 12.99
C ILE A 222 -4.08 0.05 14.40
N ILE A 223 -4.89 -0.29 15.41
CA ILE A 223 -4.56 -0.13 16.82
C ILE A 223 -4.84 -1.45 17.54
N ILE A 224 -3.84 -2.08 18.12
CA ILE A 224 -4.00 -3.22 19.02
C ILE A 224 -4.29 -2.68 20.42
N ARG A 225 -5.44 -3.04 21.01
CA ARG A 225 -5.80 -2.69 22.39
C ARG A 225 -5.40 -3.76 23.38
N GLU A 226 -5.65 -5.01 23.00
CA GLU A 226 -5.24 -6.19 23.76
C GLU A 226 -4.62 -7.24 22.83
N PRO A 227 -3.60 -7.95 23.32
CA PRO A 227 -2.95 -7.82 24.63
C PRO A 227 -2.03 -6.59 24.71
N ASN A 228 -1.64 -6.24 25.92
CA ASN A 228 -0.58 -5.25 26.13
C ASN A 228 0.78 -5.84 25.75
N LYS A 229 1.77 -4.99 25.50
CA LYS A 229 3.14 -5.42 25.23
C LYS A 229 3.70 -6.27 26.36
N GLN A 230 4.44 -7.33 26.02
CA GLN A 230 5.10 -8.25 26.94
C GLN A 230 4.14 -9.02 27.87
N THR A 231 2.85 -9.07 27.55
CA THR A 231 1.89 -9.88 28.29
C THR A 231 2.22 -11.37 28.13
N LEU A 232 2.18 -12.13 29.22
CA LEU A 232 2.30 -13.58 29.23
C LEU A 232 0.93 -14.18 28.87
N ILE A 233 0.87 -14.96 27.79
CA ILE A 233 -0.30 -15.64 27.29
C ILE A 233 -0.16 -17.14 27.52
N GLN A 234 -1.19 -17.77 28.06
CA GLN A 234 -1.22 -19.22 28.38
C GLN A 234 -2.50 -19.85 27.82
N GLY A 235 -2.48 -21.16 27.64
CA GLY A 235 -3.68 -21.93 27.27
C GLY A 235 -3.93 -22.07 25.77
N GLY A 236 -2.94 -21.80 24.92
CA GLY A 236 -2.99 -22.13 23.48
C GLY A 236 -3.89 -21.26 22.63
N THR A 237 -4.51 -20.22 23.19
CA THR A 237 -5.34 -19.25 22.45
C THR A 237 -5.07 -17.84 22.94
N LEU A 238 -4.83 -16.91 22.01
CA LEU A 238 -4.64 -15.49 22.28
C LEU A 238 -5.88 -14.73 21.77
N LEU A 239 -6.55 -14.02 22.67
CA LEU A 239 -7.55 -13.01 22.27
C LEU A 239 -6.83 -11.72 21.90
N VAL A 240 -7.06 -11.23 20.67
CA VAL A 240 -6.57 -9.97 20.16
C VAL A 240 -7.77 -9.05 19.91
N THR A 241 -7.76 -7.88 20.49
CA THR A 241 -8.80 -6.87 20.24
C THR A 241 -8.17 -5.55 19.82
N GLY A 242 -8.90 -4.79 19.04
CA GLY A 242 -8.38 -3.52 18.56
C GLY A 242 -9.39 -2.70 17.78
N MET A 243 -8.87 -1.67 17.13
CA MET A 243 -9.62 -0.83 16.20
C MET A 243 -8.82 -0.70 14.90
N ALA A 244 -9.53 -0.63 13.79
CA ALA A 244 -8.92 -0.37 12.49
C ALA A 244 -9.81 0.55 11.66
N ARG A 245 -9.18 1.26 10.74
CA ARG A 245 -9.82 2.04 9.70
C ARG A 245 -9.38 1.48 8.36
N PRO A 246 -9.95 0.35 7.92
CA PRO A 246 -9.53 -0.31 6.70
C PRO A 246 -9.82 0.55 5.47
N GLY A 247 -8.88 0.55 4.52
CA GLY A 247 -9.04 1.18 3.22
C GLY A 247 -9.72 0.28 2.19
N GLY A 248 -9.89 -1.01 2.48
CA GLY A 248 -10.50 -2.03 1.64
C GLY A 248 -11.55 -2.86 2.37
N THR A 249 -12.02 -3.92 1.72
CA THR A 249 -13.02 -4.86 2.23
C THR A 249 -12.42 -6.14 2.79
N ASP A 250 -11.13 -6.35 2.58
CA ASP A 250 -10.42 -7.54 3.05
C ASP A 250 -10.32 -7.59 4.58
N PRO A 251 -10.44 -8.78 5.17
CA PRO A 251 -10.25 -8.93 6.60
C PRO A 251 -8.79 -8.67 6.99
N LEU A 252 -8.61 -8.14 8.19
CA LEU A 252 -7.28 -8.03 8.80
C LEU A 252 -6.69 -9.42 9.02
N MET A 253 -5.37 -9.55 8.84
CA MET A 253 -4.65 -10.78 9.15
C MET A 253 -3.87 -10.61 10.46
N VAL A 254 -4.18 -11.45 11.43
CA VAL A 254 -3.52 -11.48 12.74
C VAL A 254 -2.58 -12.68 12.79
N ARG A 255 -1.27 -12.44 13.03
CA ARG A 255 -0.24 -13.51 13.06
C ARG A 255 0.61 -13.43 14.31
N LEU A 256 1.11 -14.61 14.72
CA LEU A 256 2.11 -14.77 15.78
C LEU A 256 3.37 -15.37 15.18
N VAL A 257 4.48 -14.63 15.19
CA VAL A 257 5.75 -15.02 14.56
C VAL A 257 6.86 -15.00 15.59
N THR A 258 7.58 -16.11 15.73
CA THR A 258 8.72 -16.23 16.68
C THR A 258 9.93 -15.43 16.19
N ALA A 259 10.97 -15.33 17.02
CA ALA A 259 12.23 -14.67 16.66
C ALA A 259 12.92 -15.34 15.45
N GLU A 260 12.73 -16.66 15.29
CA GLU A 260 13.26 -17.44 14.17
C GLU A 260 12.44 -17.29 12.88
N GLY A 261 11.40 -16.45 12.88
CA GLY A 261 10.51 -16.25 11.74
C GLY A 261 9.45 -17.33 11.55
N LYS A 262 9.28 -18.25 12.52
CA LYS A 262 8.27 -19.29 12.44
C LYS A 262 6.90 -18.73 12.84
N GLU A 263 5.89 -18.91 11.98
CA GLU A 263 4.49 -18.65 12.32
C GLU A 263 3.97 -19.74 13.25
N VAL A 264 3.46 -19.37 14.42
CA VAL A 264 2.93 -20.26 15.45
C VAL A 264 1.44 -20.10 15.67
N GLY A 265 0.81 -19.12 15.05
CA GLY A 265 -0.63 -18.89 15.06
C GLY A 265 -1.04 -17.83 14.04
N MET A 266 -2.23 -18.00 13.46
CA MET A 266 -2.80 -17.06 12.50
C MET A 266 -4.34 -17.08 12.59
N ARG A 267 -4.96 -15.90 12.37
CA ARG A 267 -6.41 -15.74 12.25
C ARG A 267 -6.75 -14.53 11.38
N LEU A 268 -7.81 -14.65 10.60
CA LEU A 268 -8.43 -13.49 9.94
C LEU A 268 -9.44 -12.83 10.89
N ALA A 269 -9.48 -11.51 10.90
CA ALA A 269 -10.40 -10.73 11.72
C ALA A 269 -11.18 -9.75 10.83
N GLY A 270 -12.49 -9.85 10.82
CA GLY A 270 -13.35 -8.81 10.24
C GLY A 270 -13.30 -7.56 11.11
N VAL A 271 -13.47 -6.41 10.48
CA VAL A 271 -13.69 -5.14 11.19
C VAL A 271 -15.21 -4.92 11.24
N ASP A 272 -15.75 -4.70 12.44
CA ASP A 272 -17.18 -4.43 12.61
C ASP A 272 -17.59 -3.19 11.82
N GLU A 273 -18.90 -3.07 11.58
CA GLU A 273 -19.48 -1.96 10.82
C GLU A 273 -18.94 -0.61 11.32
N HIS A 274 -18.37 0.14 10.44
CA HIS A 274 -17.74 1.44 10.71
C HIS A 274 -18.34 2.51 9.79
N ILE A 275 -18.28 3.74 10.24
CA ILE A 275 -18.60 4.89 9.39
C ILE A 275 -17.51 4.97 8.30
N PRO A 276 -17.86 5.14 7.01
CA PRO A 276 -16.86 5.30 5.95
C PRO A 276 -15.77 6.30 6.33
N GLY A 277 -14.50 5.85 6.29
CA GLY A 277 -13.35 6.63 6.77
C GLY A 277 -13.20 6.69 8.30
N GLY A 278 -14.07 6.02 9.06
CA GLY A 278 -14.01 5.90 10.52
C GLY A 278 -13.31 4.62 11.00
N TYR A 279 -13.22 4.47 12.32
CA TYR A 279 -12.68 3.27 12.95
C TYR A 279 -13.80 2.31 13.32
N GLY A 280 -13.63 1.04 12.94
CA GLY A 280 -14.39 -0.07 13.46
C GLY A 280 -13.59 -0.88 14.48
N THR A 281 -14.25 -1.75 15.24
CA THR A 281 -13.60 -2.67 16.17
C THR A 281 -13.32 -4.01 15.50
N PHE A 282 -12.26 -4.68 15.92
CA PHE A 282 -12.01 -6.06 15.54
C PHE A 282 -11.65 -6.90 16.76
N ALA A 283 -11.97 -8.20 16.68
CA ALA A 283 -11.58 -9.19 17.66
C ALA A 283 -11.20 -10.49 16.95
N ALA A 284 -10.15 -11.15 17.42
CA ALA A 284 -9.69 -12.44 16.91
C ALA A 284 -9.19 -13.34 18.03
N GLU A 285 -9.71 -14.57 18.09
CA GLU A 285 -9.15 -15.63 18.89
C GLU A 285 -8.13 -16.39 18.03
N VAL A 286 -6.83 -16.18 18.31
CA VAL A 286 -5.71 -16.74 17.56
C VAL A 286 -5.24 -18.01 18.27
N PRO A 287 -5.53 -19.20 17.74
CA PRO A 287 -4.96 -20.43 18.27
C PRO A 287 -3.46 -20.45 18.00
N TYR A 288 -2.67 -20.86 18.98
CA TYR A 288 -1.22 -20.98 18.83
C TYR A 288 -0.70 -22.27 19.48
N LYS A 289 0.48 -22.69 19.04
CA LYS A 289 1.17 -23.84 19.63
C LYS A 289 2.65 -23.55 19.78
N VAL A 290 3.11 -23.61 21.03
CA VAL A 290 4.53 -23.55 21.42
C VAL A 290 4.83 -24.65 22.42
N ASP A 291 6.04 -25.21 22.38
CA ASP A 291 6.44 -26.30 23.29
C ASP A 291 7.08 -25.76 24.59
N ASN A 292 7.57 -24.52 24.55
CA ASN A 292 8.22 -23.82 25.65
C ASN A 292 7.79 -22.35 25.63
N PRO A 293 7.95 -21.61 26.77
CA PRO A 293 7.73 -20.17 26.78
C PRO A 293 8.57 -19.48 25.69
N THR A 294 7.92 -18.79 24.78
CA THR A 294 8.52 -18.26 23.55
C THR A 294 8.09 -16.81 23.32
N LYS A 295 9.06 -15.94 23.07
CA LYS A 295 8.78 -14.59 22.60
C LYS A 295 8.25 -14.64 21.17
N ALA A 296 7.11 -14.00 20.93
CA ALA A 296 6.53 -13.88 19.62
C ALA A 296 6.18 -12.41 19.32
N LEU A 297 6.24 -12.07 18.05
CA LEU A 297 5.72 -10.83 17.53
C LEU A 297 4.27 -11.09 17.10
N LEU A 298 3.33 -10.44 17.76
CA LEU A 298 1.95 -10.34 17.30
C LEU A 298 1.88 -9.24 16.26
N THR A 299 1.48 -9.56 15.04
CA THR A 299 1.28 -8.60 13.96
C THR A 299 -0.18 -8.56 13.54
N VAL A 300 -0.70 -7.38 13.27
CA VAL A 300 -1.98 -7.16 12.61
C VAL A 300 -1.71 -6.41 11.33
N THR A 301 -2.13 -6.99 10.20
CA THR A 301 -1.87 -6.44 8.86
C THR A 301 -3.15 -6.24 8.10
N GLU A 302 -3.14 -5.24 7.24
CA GLU A 302 -4.15 -4.95 6.24
C GLU A 302 -3.55 -5.14 4.86
N GLY A 303 -4.28 -5.81 3.97
CA GLY A 303 -4.00 -5.88 2.53
C GLY A 303 -4.71 -4.76 1.77
N ALA A 304 -4.41 -4.63 0.49
CA ALA A 304 -5.15 -3.76 -0.42
C ALA A 304 -5.76 -4.58 -1.55
N ASP A 305 -7.00 -4.25 -1.92
CA ASP A 305 -7.69 -4.92 -3.04
C ASP A 305 -6.96 -4.73 -4.38
N SER A 306 -6.20 -3.63 -4.50
CA SER A 306 -5.49 -3.25 -5.73
C SER A 306 -4.10 -3.88 -5.88
N ILE A 307 -3.49 -4.33 -4.77
CA ILE A 307 -2.19 -5.01 -4.77
C ILE A 307 -2.24 -6.22 -3.84
N SER A 308 -1.66 -7.34 -4.27
CA SER A 308 -1.58 -8.56 -3.44
C SER A 308 -0.54 -8.44 -2.32
N ASP A 309 -0.50 -7.33 -1.62
CA ASP A 309 0.52 -7.03 -0.63
C ASP A 309 -0.07 -6.30 0.59
N VAL A 310 0.70 -6.31 1.69
CA VAL A 310 0.37 -5.59 2.92
C VAL A 310 0.61 -4.10 2.72
N ILE A 311 -0.38 -3.29 3.09
CA ILE A 311 -0.31 -1.81 3.05
C ILE A 311 -0.11 -1.19 4.43
N HIS A 312 -0.67 -1.80 5.48
CA HIS A 312 -0.49 -1.35 6.86
C HIS A 312 -0.13 -2.53 7.76
N LEU A 313 0.78 -2.31 8.70
CA LEU A 313 1.18 -3.29 9.69
C LEU A 313 1.48 -2.60 11.02
N VAL A 314 0.92 -3.16 12.08
CA VAL A 314 1.25 -2.82 13.46
C VAL A 314 1.64 -4.09 14.21
N SER A 315 2.55 -3.99 15.15
CA SER A 315 2.95 -5.13 15.96
C SER A 315 3.20 -4.79 17.42
N ILE A 316 3.11 -5.84 18.25
CA ILE A 316 3.56 -5.83 19.64
C ILE A 316 4.27 -7.16 19.97
N GLU A 317 5.24 -7.11 20.85
CA GLU A 317 5.89 -8.30 21.40
C GLU A 317 5.04 -8.89 22.53
N VAL A 318 4.84 -10.21 22.51
CA VAL A 318 4.14 -10.99 23.53
C VAL A 318 4.96 -12.20 23.95
N MET A 319 4.69 -12.76 25.15
CA MET A 319 5.28 -14.00 25.63
C MET A 319 4.21 -15.08 25.56
N LEU A 320 4.44 -16.11 24.74
CA LEU A 320 3.55 -17.28 24.65
C LEU A 320 4.05 -18.39 25.55
N SER A 321 3.15 -19.06 26.24
CA SER A 321 3.42 -20.28 27.04
C SER A 321 2.49 -21.39 26.58
N PRO A 322 2.91 -22.65 26.66
CA PRO A 322 2.06 -23.79 26.34
C PRO A 322 0.72 -23.78 27.06
#